data_cdebc39c03e607bc555a514a7b0faa8e
#
_entry.id   cdebc39c03e607bc555a514a7b0faa8e
#
_cell.length_a   1.000
_cell.length_b   1.000
_cell.length_c   1.000
_cell.angle_alpha   90.00
_cell.angle_beta   90.00
_cell.angle_gamma   90.00
#
_symmetry.space_group_name_H-M   'P 1'
#
loop_
_entity.id
_entity.type
_entity.pdbx_description
1 polymer ?
#
loop_
_entity_poly.entity_id
_entity_poly.type
_entity_poly.pdbx_seq_one_letter_code
_entity_poly.pdbx_strand_id
1 'polypeptide(L)'
;MRCLLILILSLKALLLAAQDSKNAFNNAPFLSIIAKNGDDIPKVLEQYGLADYDCNITQFLKLNRLPEGDYRMVFGRTYVLPIKIMTYNGKSIRSTVGLSDWDTAVRIRDFNTSATRKKLRSDVFIESKQLWVPWHEVACGSGEEAVTKNDPEGASVGRASLGSMAKGKGEVPVEGGKRSFPIFGKKHSYTPLLSSRLSGKVFFLVSGHGGPDPGAQGKRAGVTLSEDEYAYDVTLRLLRFLLSHGAIAYLIVRDPNDGIRDENYLKGDKDEVVWGNREIPLNQKERLAQRTDIINQLSNYHKKNGQSDQTIIEIHIDSRSVATEIDVFFYYKSGSTPSMRLAETMQQVFSDNYKERRNSAREYSGSVSTRDLFTFRETNTRKAIYIELANIRNDWDQQRLVISSNRQAMANWIGEAILKR
;
A
#
# COMPACT_ATOMS: atom_id res chain seq x y z
N MET A 1 -34.95 4.42 -39.83
CA MET A 1 -35.41 3.32 -38.97
C MET A 1 -34.45 2.11 -38.89
N ARG A 2 -33.85 1.64 -39.96
CA ARG A 2 -32.92 0.46 -39.88
C ARG A 2 -31.68 0.67 -38.99
N CYS A 3 -31.05 1.83 -39.01
CA CYS A 3 -29.86 2.11 -38.16
C CYS A 3 -30.18 2.15 -36.66
N LEU A 4 -31.35 2.65 -36.25
CA LEU A 4 -31.76 2.70 -34.85
C LEU A 4 -32.05 1.31 -34.26
N LEU A 5 -32.61 0.40 -35.08
CA LEU A 5 -32.85 -1.00 -34.67
C LEU A 5 -31.57 -1.78 -34.46
N ILE A 6 -30.53 -1.56 -35.28
CA ILE A 6 -29.22 -2.21 -35.16
C ILE A 6 -28.50 -1.73 -33.89
N LEU A 7 -28.62 -0.44 -33.55
CA LEU A 7 -28.02 0.13 -32.33
C LEU A 7 -28.67 -0.43 -31.06
N ILE A 8 -30.01 -0.60 -31.06
CA ILE A 8 -30.76 -1.15 -29.91
C ILE A 8 -30.48 -2.67 -29.74
N LEU A 9 -30.31 -3.41 -30.83
CA LEU A 9 -29.97 -4.82 -30.80
C LEU A 9 -28.52 -5.04 -30.30
N SER A 10 -27.59 -4.19 -30.69
CA SER A 10 -26.19 -4.28 -30.21
C SER A 10 -26.07 -3.90 -28.73
N LEU A 11 -26.84 -2.92 -28.25
CA LEU A 11 -26.87 -2.53 -26.84
C LEU A 11 -27.49 -3.61 -25.94
N LYS A 12 -28.57 -4.27 -26.41
CA LYS A 12 -29.18 -5.42 -25.71
C LYS A 12 -28.24 -6.62 -25.65
N ALA A 13 -27.50 -6.91 -26.71
CA ALA A 13 -26.52 -8.00 -26.73
C ALA A 13 -25.33 -7.74 -25.78
N LEU A 14 -24.87 -6.48 -25.66
CA LEU A 14 -23.83 -6.08 -24.71
C LEU A 14 -24.32 -6.19 -23.24
N LEU A 15 -25.56 -5.80 -22.98
CA LEU A 15 -26.15 -5.91 -21.64
C LEU A 15 -26.37 -7.37 -21.22
N LEU A 16 -26.82 -8.23 -22.12
CA LEU A 16 -26.95 -9.67 -21.86
C LEU A 16 -25.58 -10.33 -21.60
N ALA A 17 -24.56 -10.03 -22.39
CA ALA A 17 -23.22 -10.58 -22.20
C ALA A 17 -22.58 -10.12 -20.88
N ALA A 18 -22.84 -8.90 -20.42
CA ALA A 18 -22.39 -8.38 -19.13
C ALA A 18 -23.13 -9.05 -17.96
N GLN A 19 -24.39 -9.40 -18.14
CA GLN A 19 -25.22 -10.09 -17.13
C GLN A 19 -24.79 -11.56 -17.00
N ASP A 20 -24.51 -12.22 -18.11
CA ASP A 20 -24.02 -13.62 -18.12
C ASP A 20 -22.64 -13.75 -17.45
N SER A 21 -21.75 -12.80 -17.64
CA SER A 21 -20.42 -12.84 -17.00
C SER A 21 -20.45 -12.50 -15.49
N LYS A 22 -21.34 -11.60 -15.04
CA LYS A 22 -21.60 -11.39 -13.61
C LYS A 22 -22.18 -12.64 -12.95
N ASN A 23 -23.10 -13.31 -13.60
CA ASN A 23 -23.64 -14.58 -13.12
C ASN A 23 -22.55 -15.68 -13.08
N ALA A 24 -21.66 -15.71 -14.06
CA ALA A 24 -20.52 -16.64 -14.09
C ALA A 24 -19.54 -16.38 -12.91
N PHE A 25 -19.25 -15.12 -12.58
CA PHE A 25 -18.42 -14.79 -11.42
C PHE A 25 -19.10 -15.21 -10.10
N ASN A 26 -20.36 -14.89 -9.92
CA ASN A 26 -21.08 -15.22 -8.69
C ASN A 26 -21.13 -16.73 -8.44
N ASN A 27 -21.33 -17.53 -9.48
CA ASN A 27 -21.44 -18.98 -9.42
C ASN A 27 -20.09 -19.72 -9.45
N ALA A 28 -18.97 -19.05 -9.77
CA ALA A 28 -17.66 -19.67 -9.79
C ALA A 28 -17.26 -20.18 -8.40
N PRO A 29 -16.63 -21.37 -8.30
CA PRO A 29 -16.16 -21.90 -7.04
C PRO A 29 -14.99 -21.07 -6.49
N PHE A 30 -14.83 -21.11 -5.17
CA PHE A 30 -13.68 -20.52 -4.51
C PHE A 30 -12.53 -21.53 -4.41
N LEU A 31 -11.30 -21.01 -4.38
CA LEU A 31 -10.09 -21.80 -4.17
C LEU A 31 -10.06 -22.34 -2.73
N SER A 32 -9.78 -23.64 -2.59
CA SER A 32 -9.58 -24.28 -1.30
C SER A 32 -8.13 -24.68 -1.09
N ILE A 33 -7.66 -24.57 0.15
CA ILE A 33 -6.33 -24.97 0.58
C ILE A 33 -6.40 -25.82 1.84
N ILE A 34 -5.34 -26.60 2.10
CA ILE A 34 -5.17 -27.32 3.37
C ILE A 34 -4.15 -26.56 4.21
N ALA A 35 -4.51 -26.22 5.44
CA ALA A 35 -3.62 -25.52 6.36
C ALA A 35 -2.40 -26.37 6.73
N LYS A 36 -1.22 -25.77 6.64
CA LYS A 36 0.06 -26.37 7.01
C LYS A 36 0.40 -26.07 8.47
N ASN A 37 1.39 -26.77 9.01
CA ASN A 37 1.86 -26.49 10.37
C ASN A 37 2.45 -25.06 10.46
N GLY A 38 1.96 -24.30 11.43
CA GLY A 38 2.36 -22.90 11.62
C GLY A 38 1.66 -21.89 10.70
N ASP A 39 0.61 -22.29 9.97
CA ASP A 39 -0.25 -21.37 9.25
C ASP A 39 -1.22 -20.67 10.22
N ASP A 40 -1.44 -19.39 9.95
CA ASP A 40 -2.53 -18.57 10.46
C ASP A 40 -3.20 -17.82 9.30
N ILE A 41 -4.38 -17.27 9.55
CA ILE A 41 -5.17 -16.61 8.48
C ILE A 41 -4.40 -15.45 7.84
N PRO A 42 -3.80 -14.49 8.61
CA PRO A 42 -3.02 -13.41 8.04
C PRO A 42 -1.88 -13.88 7.16
N LYS A 43 -1.09 -14.84 7.62
CA LYS A 43 0.06 -15.38 6.88
C LYS A 43 -0.36 -16.04 5.57
N VAL A 44 -1.45 -16.81 5.60
CA VAL A 44 -1.97 -17.44 4.39
C VAL A 44 -2.51 -16.39 3.41
N LEU A 45 -3.26 -15.39 3.89
CA LEU A 45 -3.74 -14.32 3.03
C LEU A 45 -2.59 -13.50 2.44
N GLU A 46 -1.53 -13.24 3.21
CA GLU A 46 -0.30 -12.58 2.72
C GLU A 46 0.39 -13.42 1.64
N GLN A 47 0.56 -14.73 1.89
CA GLN A 47 1.16 -15.65 0.92
C GLN A 47 0.45 -15.60 -0.43
N TYR A 48 -0.88 -15.51 -0.42
CA TYR A 48 -1.70 -15.42 -1.63
C TYR A 48 -1.90 -13.99 -2.14
N GLY A 49 -1.31 -12.97 -1.51
CA GLY A 49 -1.46 -11.56 -1.92
C GLY A 49 -2.85 -10.98 -1.71
N LEU A 50 -3.53 -11.41 -0.65
CA LEU A 50 -4.90 -11.03 -0.31
C LEU A 50 -5.00 -10.18 0.95
N ALA A 51 -3.92 -10.07 1.73
CA ALA A 51 -3.93 -9.46 3.06
C ALA A 51 -4.13 -7.93 3.04
N ASP A 52 -3.83 -7.28 1.90
CA ASP A 52 -3.89 -5.82 1.77
C ASP A 52 -5.32 -5.26 1.64
N TYR A 53 -6.34 -6.12 1.60
CA TYR A 53 -7.74 -5.73 1.39
C TYR A 53 -8.63 -6.32 2.48
N ASP A 54 -9.22 -5.47 3.31
CA ASP A 54 -10.09 -5.88 4.44
C ASP A 54 -11.24 -6.76 4.01
N CYS A 55 -11.79 -6.50 2.83
CA CYS A 55 -12.87 -7.30 2.28
C CYS A 55 -12.47 -8.76 2.01
N ASN A 56 -11.20 -9.05 1.76
CA ASN A 56 -10.71 -10.42 1.64
C ASN A 56 -10.72 -11.14 2.98
N ILE A 57 -10.34 -10.45 4.06
CA ILE A 57 -10.35 -11.01 5.41
C ILE A 57 -11.79 -11.31 5.83
N THR A 58 -12.68 -10.32 5.65
CA THR A 58 -14.11 -10.48 5.94
C THR A 58 -14.71 -11.63 5.13
N GLN A 59 -14.39 -11.71 3.85
CA GLN A 59 -14.87 -12.79 2.99
C GLN A 59 -14.29 -14.15 3.38
N PHE A 60 -13.01 -14.21 3.77
CA PHE A 60 -12.39 -15.45 4.27
C PHE A 60 -13.11 -15.97 5.52
N LEU A 61 -13.34 -15.11 6.51
CA LEU A 61 -14.04 -15.49 7.73
C LEU A 61 -15.45 -15.98 7.43
N LYS A 62 -16.18 -15.28 6.55
CA LYS A 62 -17.52 -15.65 6.10
C LYS A 62 -17.54 -17.03 5.40
N LEU A 63 -16.63 -17.25 4.46
CA LEU A 63 -16.54 -18.51 3.71
C LEU A 63 -16.25 -19.72 4.60
N ASN A 64 -15.47 -19.52 5.66
CA ASN A 64 -15.05 -20.58 6.57
C ASN A 64 -15.87 -20.65 7.86
N ARG A 65 -16.92 -19.80 8.00
CA ARG A 65 -17.79 -19.71 9.20
C ARG A 65 -16.99 -19.51 10.49
N LEU A 66 -15.99 -18.62 10.42
CA LEU A 66 -15.13 -18.29 11.54
C LEU A 66 -15.59 -17.00 12.21
N PRO A 67 -15.50 -16.92 13.55
CA PRO A 67 -15.79 -15.68 14.27
C PRO A 67 -14.73 -14.61 13.95
N GLU A 68 -15.13 -13.35 14.00
CA GLU A 68 -14.19 -12.26 13.93
C GLU A 68 -13.23 -12.30 15.14
N GLY A 69 -11.94 -12.04 14.87
CA GLY A 69 -10.90 -11.99 15.90
C GLY A 69 -10.18 -13.29 16.19
N ASP A 70 -10.64 -14.45 15.71
CA ASP A 70 -9.88 -15.70 15.77
C ASP A 70 -9.20 -15.98 14.44
N TYR A 71 -7.90 -15.70 14.37
CA TYR A 71 -7.10 -15.83 13.15
C TYR A 71 -6.28 -17.13 13.09
N ARG A 72 -6.49 -18.07 14.03
CA ARG A 72 -5.80 -19.34 14.05
C ARG A 72 -6.33 -20.29 13.00
N MET A 73 -5.43 -21.05 12.39
CA MET A 73 -5.77 -22.14 11.48
C MET A 73 -5.41 -23.48 12.10
N VAL A 74 -6.26 -24.47 11.88
CA VAL A 74 -6.04 -25.85 12.37
C VAL A 74 -5.29 -26.63 11.30
N PHE A 75 -4.13 -27.18 11.65
CA PHE A 75 -3.32 -28.01 10.77
C PHE A 75 -4.16 -29.15 10.14
N GLY A 76 -4.01 -29.33 8.84
CA GLY A 76 -4.71 -30.38 8.07
C GLY A 76 -6.17 -30.06 7.72
N ARG A 77 -6.75 -28.99 8.27
CA ARG A 77 -8.12 -28.56 7.92
C ARG A 77 -8.11 -27.80 6.58
N THR A 78 -9.17 -28.05 5.79
CA THR A 78 -9.41 -27.32 4.55
C THR A 78 -10.03 -25.96 4.83
N TYR A 79 -9.50 -24.92 4.20
CA TYR A 79 -10.01 -23.54 4.23
C TYR A 79 -10.25 -23.02 2.83
N VAL A 80 -11.28 -22.20 2.69
CA VAL A 80 -11.68 -21.58 1.42
C VAL A 80 -11.12 -20.17 1.36
N LEU A 81 -10.32 -19.87 0.35
CA LEU A 81 -9.75 -18.54 0.11
C LEU A 81 -10.73 -17.64 -0.66
N PRO A 82 -10.69 -16.32 -0.48
CA PRO A 82 -11.46 -15.36 -1.25
C PRO A 82 -10.85 -15.15 -2.66
N ILE A 83 -10.72 -16.25 -3.40
CA ILE A 83 -10.26 -16.31 -4.79
C ILE A 83 -11.26 -17.14 -5.56
N LYS A 84 -11.93 -16.56 -6.55
CA LYS A 84 -12.81 -17.28 -7.46
C LYS A 84 -12.00 -17.97 -8.56
N ILE A 85 -12.35 -19.22 -8.89
CA ILE A 85 -11.77 -19.95 -10.02
C ILE A 85 -12.74 -19.88 -11.18
N MET A 86 -12.41 -19.10 -12.21
CA MET A 86 -13.24 -18.92 -13.40
C MET A 86 -12.64 -19.67 -14.60
N THR A 87 -13.50 -20.20 -15.48
CA THR A 87 -13.05 -20.76 -16.75
C THR A 87 -12.68 -19.66 -17.73
N TYR A 88 -11.39 -19.52 -18.05
CA TYR A 88 -10.89 -18.53 -19.00
C TYR A 88 -11.43 -18.81 -20.40
N ASN A 89 -12.10 -17.83 -21.00
CA ASN A 89 -12.78 -17.97 -22.30
C ASN A 89 -11.86 -17.99 -23.53
N GLY A 90 -10.54 -17.86 -23.32
CA GLY A 90 -9.54 -17.86 -24.38
C GLY A 90 -9.40 -16.53 -25.13
N LYS A 91 -10.22 -15.52 -24.84
CA LYS A 91 -10.20 -14.21 -25.51
C LYS A 91 -9.54 -13.13 -24.66
N SER A 92 -10.09 -12.83 -23.51
CA SER A 92 -9.53 -11.85 -22.60
C SER A 92 -10.04 -12.04 -21.17
N ILE A 93 -9.29 -11.56 -20.18
CA ILE A 93 -9.71 -11.52 -18.78
C ILE A 93 -10.96 -10.67 -18.62
N ARG A 94 -11.02 -9.50 -19.28
CA ARG A 94 -12.20 -8.63 -19.23
C ARG A 94 -13.48 -9.35 -19.65
N SER A 95 -13.45 -10.02 -20.78
CA SER A 95 -14.62 -10.77 -21.29
C SER A 95 -14.92 -12.05 -20.51
N THR A 96 -13.93 -12.61 -19.79
CA THR A 96 -14.12 -13.77 -18.91
C THR A 96 -14.83 -13.36 -17.63
N VAL A 97 -14.39 -12.26 -17.01
CA VAL A 97 -14.89 -11.81 -15.70
C VAL A 97 -16.07 -10.84 -15.83
N GLY A 98 -16.26 -10.23 -17.01
CA GLY A 98 -17.30 -9.23 -17.25
C GLY A 98 -16.90 -7.83 -16.80
N LEU A 99 -15.62 -7.48 -16.94
CA LEU A 99 -15.07 -6.20 -16.54
C LEU A 99 -15.06 -5.21 -17.71
N SER A 100 -15.40 -3.96 -17.43
CA SER A 100 -15.17 -2.84 -18.34
C SER A 100 -13.77 -2.23 -18.18
N ASP A 101 -13.24 -2.30 -16.96
CA ASP A 101 -11.97 -1.70 -16.59
C ASP A 101 -10.77 -2.54 -17.05
N TRP A 102 -9.81 -1.88 -17.72
CA TRP A 102 -8.58 -2.49 -18.19
C TRP A 102 -7.59 -2.78 -17.06
N ASP A 103 -7.48 -1.84 -16.11
CA ASP A 103 -6.49 -1.93 -15.03
C ASP A 103 -6.81 -3.09 -14.08
N THR A 104 -8.08 -3.31 -13.77
CA THR A 104 -8.53 -4.51 -13.03
C THR A 104 -8.17 -5.80 -13.75
N ALA A 105 -8.32 -5.87 -15.06
CA ALA A 105 -7.92 -7.06 -15.82
C ALA A 105 -6.41 -7.28 -15.80
N VAL A 106 -5.62 -6.22 -15.82
CA VAL A 106 -4.15 -6.26 -15.68
C VAL A 106 -3.78 -6.78 -14.29
N ARG A 107 -4.38 -6.27 -13.22
CA ARG A 107 -4.11 -6.74 -11.85
C ARG A 107 -4.45 -8.22 -11.68
N ILE A 108 -5.58 -8.69 -12.24
CA ILE A 108 -5.95 -10.12 -12.23
C ILE A 108 -4.92 -10.97 -13.00
N ARG A 109 -4.40 -10.50 -14.14
CA ARG A 109 -3.31 -11.15 -14.88
C ARG A 109 -2.07 -11.28 -14.02
N ASP A 110 -1.65 -10.19 -13.42
CA ASP A 110 -0.42 -10.10 -12.64
C ASP A 110 -0.52 -10.95 -11.36
N PHE A 111 -1.71 -11.02 -10.77
CA PHE A 111 -2.01 -11.94 -9.67
C PHE A 111 -1.79 -13.40 -10.07
N ASN A 112 -2.32 -13.84 -11.21
CA ASN A 112 -2.14 -15.21 -11.70
C ASN A 112 -0.67 -15.51 -12.04
N THR A 113 0.03 -14.56 -12.65
CA THR A 113 1.48 -14.68 -12.95
C THR A 113 2.29 -14.79 -11.65
N SER A 114 1.97 -13.98 -10.65
CA SER A 114 2.60 -14.05 -9.33
C SER A 114 2.32 -15.38 -8.62
N ALA A 115 1.10 -15.89 -8.68
CA ALA A 115 0.72 -17.17 -8.09
C ALA A 115 1.52 -18.34 -8.68
N THR A 116 1.71 -18.37 -10.00
CA THR A 116 2.55 -19.39 -10.68
C THR A 116 4.01 -19.26 -10.22
N ARG A 117 4.57 -18.07 -10.20
CA ARG A 117 5.95 -17.80 -9.79
C ARG A 117 6.20 -18.18 -8.33
N LYS A 118 5.27 -17.87 -7.44
CA LYS A 118 5.32 -18.26 -6.01
C LYS A 118 5.04 -19.77 -5.79
N LYS A 119 4.84 -20.54 -6.85
CA LYS A 119 4.49 -21.97 -6.80
C LYS A 119 3.21 -22.24 -5.98
N LEU A 120 2.28 -21.29 -5.95
CA LEU A 120 0.96 -21.45 -5.35
C LEU A 120 0.00 -22.19 -6.27
N ARG A 121 0.30 -22.19 -7.56
CA ARG A 121 -0.29 -23.02 -8.62
C ARG A 121 0.80 -23.58 -9.52
N SER A 122 0.55 -24.75 -10.10
CA SER A 122 1.50 -25.47 -10.95
C SER A 122 1.45 -25.07 -12.42
N ASP A 123 0.38 -24.40 -12.83
CA ASP A 123 0.06 -24.14 -14.23
C ASP A 123 -0.10 -22.65 -14.54
N VAL A 124 -0.05 -22.31 -15.82
CA VAL A 124 -0.38 -20.99 -16.34
C VAL A 124 -1.87 -20.97 -16.69
N PHE A 125 -2.59 -19.92 -16.29
CA PHE A 125 -4.05 -19.85 -16.47
C PHE A 125 -4.50 -19.92 -17.94
N ILE A 126 -3.65 -19.52 -18.89
CA ILE A 126 -3.95 -19.59 -20.32
C ILE A 126 -4.04 -21.06 -20.78
N GLU A 127 -3.16 -21.92 -20.27
CA GLU A 127 -3.08 -23.34 -20.62
C GLU A 127 -4.15 -24.14 -19.87
N SER A 128 -4.25 -23.99 -18.56
CA SER A 128 -5.20 -24.70 -17.72
C SER A 128 -6.65 -24.23 -17.89
N LYS A 129 -6.87 -23.07 -18.54
CA LYS A 129 -8.16 -22.38 -18.61
C LYS A 129 -8.74 -22.02 -17.23
N GLN A 130 -7.96 -22.10 -16.16
CA GLN A 130 -8.39 -21.74 -14.81
C GLN A 130 -7.84 -20.37 -14.43
N LEU A 131 -8.68 -19.35 -14.51
CA LEU A 131 -8.36 -17.99 -14.10
C LEU A 131 -8.69 -17.81 -12.62
N TRP A 132 -7.70 -17.47 -11.80
CA TRP A 132 -7.91 -17.10 -10.43
C TRP A 132 -8.25 -15.61 -10.34
N VAL A 133 -9.39 -15.30 -9.75
CA VAL A 133 -9.89 -13.92 -9.61
C VAL A 133 -10.00 -13.58 -8.13
N PRO A 134 -9.12 -12.75 -7.60
CA PRO A 134 -9.19 -12.31 -6.21
C PRO A 134 -10.50 -11.55 -5.94
N TRP A 135 -11.10 -11.79 -4.79
CA TRP A 135 -12.39 -11.20 -4.40
C TRP A 135 -12.36 -9.67 -4.41
N HIS A 136 -11.26 -9.07 -3.93
CA HIS A 136 -11.10 -7.63 -3.86
C HIS A 136 -11.11 -6.94 -5.23
N GLU A 137 -10.72 -7.62 -6.28
CA GLU A 137 -10.65 -7.04 -7.62
C GLU A 137 -12.05 -6.82 -8.26
N VAL A 138 -13.05 -7.56 -7.80
CA VAL A 138 -14.36 -7.57 -8.46
C VAL A 138 -15.49 -7.20 -7.50
N ALA A 139 -15.41 -7.58 -6.23
CA ALA A 139 -16.53 -7.54 -5.31
C ALA A 139 -16.41 -6.52 -4.16
N CYS A 140 -15.24 -5.93 -3.95
CA CYS A 140 -15.04 -4.99 -2.84
C CYS A 140 -15.43 -3.53 -3.15
N GLY A 141 -15.87 -3.22 -4.34
CA GLY A 141 -16.29 -1.89 -4.77
C GLY A 141 -17.74 -1.79 -5.27
N SER A 142 -18.52 -2.88 -5.21
CA SER A 142 -19.88 -2.93 -5.74
C SER A 142 -21.00 -2.99 -4.68
N GLY A 143 -20.75 -2.47 -3.49
CA GLY A 143 -21.75 -2.34 -2.45
C GLY A 143 -22.56 -1.05 -2.61
N GLU A 144 -23.54 -1.01 -3.52
CA GLU A 144 -24.73 -0.17 -3.33
C GLU A 144 -25.53 -0.74 -2.14
N GLU A 145 -25.20 -0.30 -0.93
CA GLU A 145 -26.21 -0.24 0.13
C GLU A 145 -26.59 1.22 0.31
N ALA A 146 -27.89 1.46 0.11
CA ALA A 146 -28.53 2.73 0.28
C ALA A 146 -28.19 3.36 1.63
N VAL A 147 -27.40 4.41 1.62
CA VAL A 147 -27.18 5.26 2.79
C VAL A 147 -28.42 6.12 2.94
N THR A 148 -29.28 5.77 3.87
CA THR A 148 -30.26 6.69 4.43
C THR A 148 -29.49 7.84 5.09
N LYS A 149 -29.73 9.04 4.61
CA LYS A 149 -29.26 10.29 5.20
C LYS A 149 -29.66 10.35 6.67
N ASN A 150 -28.68 10.40 7.56
CA ASN A 150 -28.75 11.10 8.82
C ASN A 150 -27.34 11.52 9.16
N ASP A 151 -27.04 12.78 8.90
CA ASP A 151 -25.88 13.46 9.46
C ASP A 151 -26.02 13.56 10.97
N PRO A 152 -24.97 13.28 11.73
CA PRO A 152 -24.72 14.07 12.92
C PRO A 152 -23.42 14.85 12.76
N GLU A 153 -23.55 16.14 12.94
CA GLU A 153 -22.49 17.11 13.14
C GLU A 153 -21.42 16.62 14.12
N GLY A 154 -20.16 16.87 13.75
CA GLY A 154 -19.12 17.15 14.72
C GLY A 154 -18.60 16.00 15.54
N ALA A 155 -17.95 15.03 14.92
CA ALA A 155 -16.95 14.23 15.64
C ALA A 155 -15.61 14.96 15.61
N SER A 156 -15.37 15.79 16.64
CA SER A 156 -14.04 16.32 16.98
C SER A 156 -13.08 15.13 17.09
N VAL A 157 -12.12 15.04 16.15
CA VAL A 157 -10.99 14.14 16.27
C VAL A 157 -10.24 14.51 17.56
N GLY A 158 -10.36 13.68 18.57
CA GLY A 158 -9.84 13.92 19.89
C GLY A 158 -8.37 14.34 19.84
N ARG A 159 -8.09 15.42 20.52
CA ARG A 159 -6.78 15.97 20.82
C ARG A 159 -5.91 14.87 21.44
N ALA A 160 -5.21 14.09 20.62
CA ALA A 160 -4.16 13.19 21.08
C ALA A 160 -2.98 14.07 21.50
N SER A 161 -2.96 14.50 22.76
CA SER A 161 -1.80 15.16 23.36
C SER A 161 -0.63 14.19 23.36
N LEU A 162 0.60 14.69 23.18
CA LEU A 162 1.84 13.92 23.37
C LEU A 162 1.84 13.05 24.65
N GLY A 163 1.09 13.46 25.68
CA GLY A 163 0.93 12.71 26.94
C GLY A 163 0.02 11.48 26.84
N SER A 164 -0.92 11.41 25.90
CA SER A 164 -1.85 10.30 25.78
C SER A 164 -1.26 9.09 25.03
N MET A 165 -0.37 9.33 24.06
CA MET A 165 0.34 8.24 23.37
C MET A 165 1.59 7.76 24.13
N ALA A 166 2.09 8.53 25.08
CA ALA A 166 3.27 8.19 25.87
C ALA A 166 3.01 7.22 27.02
N LYS A 167 1.77 6.95 27.39
CA LYS A 167 1.40 6.08 28.53
C LYS A 167 1.05 4.65 28.14
N GLY A 168 0.91 4.32 26.88
CA GLY A 168 0.68 2.93 26.42
C GLY A 168 2.00 2.24 26.08
N LYS A 169 2.26 1.09 26.63
CA LYS A 169 3.19 0.09 26.07
C LYS A 169 2.78 -0.14 24.62
N GLY A 170 3.33 0.55 23.63
CA GLY A 170 3.12 0.29 22.20
C GLY A 170 1.75 -0.29 21.77
N GLU A 171 0.73 -0.17 22.61
CA GLU A 171 -0.61 -0.69 22.35
C GLU A 171 -1.35 0.33 21.50
N VAL A 172 -1.51 -0.07 20.29
CA VAL A 172 -2.48 0.50 19.35
C VAL A 172 -3.84 0.43 20.02
N PRO A 173 -4.66 1.50 19.96
CA PRO A 173 -6.03 1.44 20.48
C PRO A 173 -6.76 0.27 19.83
N VAL A 174 -7.06 -0.75 20.63
CA VAL A 174 -7.85 -1.91 20.23
C VAL A 174 -9.27 -1.66 20.68
N GLU A 175 -10.08 -1.12 19.79
CA GLU A 175 -11.52 -1.03 20.03
C GLU A 175 -12.14 -2.39 19.71
N GLY A 176 -12.65 -3.07 20.70
CA GLY A 176 -13.34 -4.35 20.51
C GLY A 176 -12.49 -5.52 19.98
N GLY A 177 -11.18 -5.54 20.26
CA GLY A 177 -10.28 -6.60 19.76
C GLY A 177 -9.83 -6.43 18.30
N LYS A 178 -10.30 -5.41 17.61
CA LYS A 178 -9.95 -5.11 16.21
C LYS A 178 -8.84 -4.04 16.14
N ARG A 179 -7.76 -4.31 15.42
CA ARG A 179 -6.74 -3.32 15.12
C ARG A 179 -7.21 -2.45 13.94
N SER A 180 -7.86 -1.35 14.23
CA SER A 180 -8.36 -0.41 13.23
C SER A 180 -7.65 0.93 13.36
N PHE A 181 -7.18 1.47 12.23
CA PHE A 181 -6.46 2.73 12.13
C PHE A 181 -7.18 3.64 11.13
N PRO A 182 -8.00 4.58 11.60
CA PRO A 182 -8.77 5.47 10.73
C PRO A 182 -7.94 6.26 9.72
N ILE A 183 -6.64 6.50 10.04
CA ILE A 183 -5.70 7.19 9.15
C ILE A 183 -5.55 6.54 7.78
N PHE A 184 -5.82 5.24 7.64
CA PHE A 184 -5.75 4.54 6.36
C PHE A 184 -7.03 4.66 5.52
N GLY A 185 -8.05 5.40 6.00
CA GLY A 185 -9.38 5.48 5.36
C GLY A 185 -10.21 4.22 5.61
N LYS A 186 -11.53 4.30 5.32
CA LYS A 186 -12.49 3.21 5.60
C LYS A 186 -12.07 1.85 5.02
N LYS A 187 -11.56 1.86 3.78
CA LYS A 187 -11.22 0.65 3.03
C LYS A 187 -10.00 -0.09 3.61
N HIS A 188 -9.04 0.63 4.16
CA HIS A 188 -7.75 0.11 4.60
C HIS A 188 -7.53 0.21 6.11
N SER A 189 -8.53 0.66 6.88
CA SER A 189 -8.43 0.92 8.32
C SER A 189 -8.04 -0.31 9.12
N TYR A 190 -8.59 -1.46 8.79
CA TYR A 190 -8.25 -2.71 9.46
C TYR A 190 -6.82 -3.16 9.11
N THR A 191 -5.97 -3.32 10.14
CA THR A 191 -4.57 -3.71 9.97
C THR A 191 -4.25 -4.87 10.90
N PRO A 192 -4.32 -6.12 10.40
CA PRO A 192 -4.03 -7.30 11.21
C PRO A 192 -2.57 -7.32 11.66
N LEU A 193 -2.30 -7.95 12.80
CA LEU A 193 -0.94 -8.26 13.21
C LEU A 193 -0.47 -9.52 12.49
N LEU A 194 0.36 -9.37 11.47
CA LEU A 194 0.91 -10.47 10.67
C LEU A 194 2.10 -11.14 11.36
N SER A 195 2.90 -10.36 12.10
CA SER A 195 4.01 -10.87 12.90
C SER A 195 4.45 -9.86 13.96
N SER A 196 5.30 -10.29 14.91
CA SER A 196 5.94 -9.44 15.91
C SER A 196 7.41 -9.12 15.59
N ARG A 197 7.86 -9.31 14.34
CA ARG A 197 9.27 -9.16 13.95
C ARG A 197 9.84 -7.76 14.15
N LEU A 198 8.99 -6.75 14.17
CA LEU A 198 9.35 -5.36 14.41
C LEU A 198 8.96 -4.86 15.82
N SER A 199 8.58 -5.77 16.71
CA SER A 199 8.24 -5.41 18.08
C SER A 199 9.41 -4.70 18.78
N GLY A 200 9.12 -3.57 19.43
CA GLY A 200 10.12 -2.72 20.08
C GLY A 200 10.96 -1.84 19.15
N LYS A 201 10.84 -1.98 17.83
CA LYS A 201 11.48 -1.07 16.86
C LYS A 201 10.58 0.14 16.60
N VAL A 202 11.20 1.32 16.50
CA VAL A 202 10.51 2.60 16.31
C VAL A 202 10.85 3.18 14.95
N PHE A 203 9.83 3.60 14.21
CA PHE A 203 9.97 4.21 12.89
C PHE A 203 9.37 5.62 12.87
N PHE A 204 10.11 6.56 12.30
CA PHE A 204 9.64 7.91 12.02
C PHE A 204 9.51 8.05 10.50
N LEU A 205 8.28 8.10 10.01
CA LEU A 205 7.98 8.18 8.59
C LEU A 205 7.70 9.63 8.21
N VAL A 206 8.41 10.12 7.22
CA VAL A 206 8.25 11.46 6.67
C VAL A 206 7.89 11.33 5.20
N SER A 207 6.70 11.77 4.81
CA SER A 207 6.43 12.09 3.42
C SER A 207 7.04 13.44 3.08
N GLY A 208 7.71 13.53 1.95
CA GLY A 208 8.26 14.78 1.47
C GLY A 208 7.19 15.84 1.25
N HIS A 209 7.53 17.13 1.43
CA HIS A 209 6.62 18.24 1.16
C HIS A 209 5.33 18.24 1.99
N GLY A 210 4.20 18.69 1.43
CA GLY A 210 2.89 18.77 2.10
C GLY A 210 2.52 20.18 2.60
N GLY A 211 1.24 20.41 2.82
CA GLY A 211 0.65 21.69 3.17
C GLY A 211 0.84 22.74 2.06
N PRO A 212 1.54 23.85 2.34
CA PRO A 212 1.74 24.89 1.33
C PRO A 212 2.73 24.51 0.20
N ASP A 213 3.38 23.35 0.30
CA ASP A 213 4.46 22.93 -0.60
C ASP A 213 4.14 21.60 -1.28
N PRO A 214 3.64 21.60 -2.52
CA PRO A 214 3.30 20.37 -3.25
C PRO A 214 4.54 19.58 -3.71
N GLY A 215 5.75 20.09 -3.49
CA GLY A 215 6.99 19.51 -4.01
C GLY A 215 7.12 19.60 -5.53
N ALA A 216 7.82 18.63 -6.09
CA ALA A 216 7.97 18.51 -7.53
C ALA A 216 6.62 18.19 -8.20
N GLN A 217 6.44 18.71 -9.43
CA GLN A 217 5.22 18.48 -10.18
C GLN A 217 5.51 17.92 -11.58
N GLY A 218 4.68 16.98 -11.99
CA GLY A 218 4.63 16.41 -13.34
C GLY A 218 3.24 16.54 -13.96
N LYS A 219 3.11 16.18 -15.22
CA LYS A 219 1.82 16.13 -15.92
C LYS A 219 1.67 14.79 -16.63
N ARG A 220 0.47 14.19 -16.52
CA ARG A 220 0.10 12.98 -17.25
C ARG A 220 -1.37 13.04 -17.66
N ALA A 221 -1.67 12.79 -18.92
CA ALA A 221 -3.05 12.84 -19.45
C ALA A 221 -3.82 14.13 -19.07
N GLY A 222 -3.13 15.28 -19.03
CA GLY A 222 -3.73 16.57 -18.66
C GLY A 222 -3.89 16.80 -17.15
N VAL A 223 -3.59 15.82 -16.30
CA VAL A 223 -3.66 15.93 -14.85
C VAL A 223 -2.29 16.28 -14.27
N THR A 224 -2.25 17.20 -13.31
CA THR A 224 -1.05 17.50 -12.52
C THR A 224 -0.83 16.41 -11.47
N LEU A 225 0.39 15.87 -11.43
CA LEU A 225 0.85 14.96 -10.38
C LEU A 225 1.71 15.79 -9.43
N SER A 226 1.45 15.73 -8.13
CA SER A 226 2.21 16.42 -7.09
C SER A 226 2.97 15.43 -6.22
N GLU A 227 4.21 15.74 -5.90
CA GLU A 227 5.12 14.87 -5.16
C GLU A 227 4.56 14.48 -3.79
N ASP A 228 4.06 15.47 -3.05
CA ASP A 228 3.53 15.29 -1.69
C ASP A 228 2.44 14.20 -1.63
N GLU A 229 1.51 14.20 -2.57
CA GLU A 229 0.37 13.27 -2.64
C GLU A 229 0.81 11.82 -2.80
N TYR A 230 1.70 11.57 -3.78
CA TYR A 230 2.16 10.21 -4.06
C TYR A 230 3.18 9.74 -3.03
N ALA A 231 4.04 10.62 -2.51
CA ALA A 231 4.95 10.30 -1.41
C ALA A 231 4.15 9.95 -0.15
N TYR A 232 3.07 10.69 0.14
CA TYR A 232 2.19 10.43 1.27
C TYR A 232 1.49 9.09 1.15
N ASP A 233 0.88 8.76 -0.01
CA ASP A 233 0.19 7.49 -0.20
C ASP A 233 1.13 6.27 -0.04
N VAL A 234 2.36 6.35 -0.57
CA VAL A 234 3.37 5.29 -0.35
C VAL A 234 3.79 5.21 1.12
N THR A 235 3.92 6.36 1.79
CA THR A 235 4.26 6.43 3.22
C THR A 235 3.17 5.81 4.09
N LEU A 236 1.89 6.05 3.79
CA LEU A 236 0.76 5.41 4.48
C LEU A 236 0.76 3.88 4.30
N ARG A 237 1.01 3.40 3.08
CA ARG A 237 1.09 1.97 2.80
C ARG A 237 2.25 1.32 3.56
N LEU A 238 3.40 2.00 3.65
CA LEU A 238 4.54 1.55 4.47
C LEU A 238 4.19 1.57 5.96
N LEU A 239 3.52 2.61 6.45
CA LEU A 239 3.05 2.67 7.84
C LEU A 239 2.18 1.45 8.17
N ARG A 240 1.21 1.14 7.31
CA ARG A 240 0.33 -0.02 7.47
C ARG A 240 1.12 -1.32 7.52
N PHE A 241 2.12 -1.50 6.63
CA PHE A 241 3.02 -2.65 6.64
C PHE A 241 3.77 -2.76 7.96
N LEU A 242 4.41 -1.69 8.44
CA LEU A 242 5.20 -1.71 9.69
C LEU A 242 4.33 -2.04 10.91
N LEU A 243 3.14 -1.45 10.99
CA LEU A 243 2.18 -1.74 12.06
C LEU A 243 1.70 -3.19 12.02
N SER A 244 1.52 -3.76 10.84
CA SER A 244 1.13 -5.18 10.70
C SER A 244 2.23 -6.15 11.14
N HIS A 245 3.47 -5.68 11.25
CA HIS A 245 4.61 -6.45 11.77
C HIS A 245 5.02 -6.07 13.20
N GLY A 246 4.17 -5.34 13.92
CA GLY A 246 4.33 -5.03 15.33
C GLY A 246 5.25 -3.85 15.65
N ALA A 247 5.60 -3.03 14.66
CA ALA A 247 6.39 -1.83 14.88
C ALA A 247 5.63 -0.75 15.66
N ILE A 248 6.39 0.13 16.32
CA ILE A 248 5.94 1.45 16.74
C ILE A 248 6.29 2.40 15.59
N ALA A 249 5.32 3.06 15.00
CA ALA A 249 5.58 3.92 13.85
C ALA A 249 4.80 5.24 13.96
N TYR A 250 5.45 6.33 13.58
CA TYR A 250 4.94 7.69 13.63
C TYR A 250 4.93 8.28 12.23
N LEU A 251 3.81 8.85 11.83
CA LEU A 251 3.67 9.65 10.63
C LEU A 251 3.94 11.11 11.00
N ILE A 252 5.08 11.65 10.54
CA ILE A 252 5.54 12.99 10.91
C ILE A 252 4.79 14.07 10.14
N VAL A 253 4.52 13.84 8.86
CA VAL A 253 3.61 14.63 8.04
C VAL A 253 2.39 13.79 7.77
N ARG A 254 1.21 14.33 7.95
CA ARG A 254 -0.04 13.62 7.71
C ARG A 254 -1.08 14.52 7.09
N ASP A 255 -1.92 13.94 6.30
CA ASP A 255 -3.15 14.50 5.78
C ASP A 255 -4.31 14.09 6.71
N PRO A 256 -5.11 15.03 7.23
CA PRO A 256 -6.21 14.74 8.14
C PRO A 256 -7.38 13.99 7.50
N ASN A 257 -7.60 14.17 6.19
CA ASN A 257 -8.78 13.69 5.48
C ASN A 257 -8.46 12.61 4.43
N ASP A 258 -7.22 12.49 3.99
CA ASP A 258 -6.79 11.51 3.01
C ASP A 258 -6.18 10.26 3.66
N GLY A 259 -6.77 9.12 3.32
CA GLY A 259 -6.25 7.80 3.66
C GLY A 259 -5.43 7.20 2.51
N ILE A 260 -5.26 5.87 2.52
CA ILE A 260 -4.70 5.15 1.37
C ILE A 260 -5.67 5.26 0.21
N ARG A 261 -5.20 5.76 -0.93
CA ARG A 261 -5.99 6.03 -2.14
C ARG A 261 -5.64 5.04 -3.24
N ASP A 262 -6.65 4.40 -3.83
CA ASP A 262 -6.44 3.44 -4.92
C ASP A 262 -6.65 4.05 -6.31
N GLU A 263 -6.99 5.32 -6.39
CA GLU A 263 -7.13 6.10 -7.61
C GLU A 263 -5.76 6.27 -8.29
N ASN A 264 -5.77 6.30 -9.63
CA ASN A 264 -4.56 6.52 -10.41
C ASN A 264 -4.05 7.97 -10.28
N TYR A 265 -4.96 8.92 -10.27
CA TYR A 265 -4.65 10.34 -10.15
C TYR A 265 -5.10 10.86 -8.80
N LEU A 266 -4.14 11.18 -7.96
CA LEU A 266 -4.38 11.74 -6.64
C LEU A 266 -4.60 13.24 -6.78
N LYS A 267 -5.70 13.71 -6.20
CA LYS A 267 -6.02 15.14 -6.20
C LYS A 267 -5.23 15.79 -5.07
N GLY A 268 -4.48 16.82 -5.38
CA GLY A 268 -3.74 17.59 -4.39
C GLY A 268 -4.62 18.59 -3.66
N ASP A 269 -4.32 18.78 -2.40
CA ASP A 269 -4.86 19.88 -1.60
C ASP A 269 -3.76 20.54 -0.74
N LYS A 270 -4.00 21.08 0.43
CA LYS A 270 -3.01 21.82 1.22
C LYS A 270 -3.29 21.75 2.73
N ASP A 271 -4.04 20.77 3.14
CA ASP A 271 -4.48 20.68 4.55
C ASP A 271 -3.62 19.74 5.40
N GLU A 272 -2.49 19.26 4.83
CA GLU A 272 -1.54 18.46 5.59
C GLU A 272 -0.99 19.22 6.79
N VAL A 273 -0.79 18.46 7.85
CA VAL A 273 -0.27 18.91 9.11
C VAL A 273 0.93 18.07 9.56
N VAL A 274 1.73 18.58 10.48
CA VAL A 274 2.72 17.74 11.14
C VAL A 274 2.15 17.06 12.38
N TRP A 275 2.86 16.07 12.89
CA TRP A 275 2.53 15.39 14.14
C TRP A 275 2.09 16.37 15.24
N GLY A 276 0.96 16.04 15.89
CA GLY A 276 0.29 16.92 16.84
C GLY A 276 -0.66 17.94 16.21
N ASN A 277 -1.05 17.75 14.96
CA ASN A 277 -1.99 18.59 14.18
C ASN A 277 -1.55 20.05 14.10
N ARG A 278 -0.26 20.28 13.98
CA ARG A 278 0.30 21.63 13.82
C ARG A 278 0.41 21.97 12.33
N GLU A 279 0.04 23.17 12.00
CA GLU A 279 0.16 23.73 10.65
C GLU A 279 1.61 23.69 10.15
N ILE A 280 1.78 23.46 8.84
CA ILE A 280 3.07 23.42 8.17
C ILE A 280 3.44 24.86 7.74
N PRO A 281 4.60 25.42 8.20
CA PRO A 281 5.00 26.77 7.82
C PRO A 281 5.29 26.93 6.32
N LEU A 282 5.06 28.13 5.79
CA LEU A 282 5.45 28.49 4.42
C LEU A 282 6.97 28.45 4.22
N ASN A 283 7.74 28.86 5.21
CA ASN A 283 9.19 28.89 5.15
C ASN A 283 9.79 27.48 5.13
N GLN A 284 10.55 27.14 4.09
CA GLN A 284 11.14 25.82 3.93
C GLN A 284 12.05 25.41 5.11
N LYS A 285 12.88 26.33 5.62
CA LYS A 285 13.78 26.02 6.72
C LYS A 285 12.99 25.73 8.01
N GLU A 286 11.93 26.48 8.26
CA GLU A 286 11.04 26.26 9.41
C GLU A 286 10.29 24.92 9.28
N ARG A 287 9.82 24.55 8.08
CA ARG A 287 9.19 23.24 7.84
C ARG A 287 10.14 22.09 8.17
N LEU A 288 11.38 22.17 7.67
CA LEU A 288 12.38 21.13 7.92
C LEU A 288 12.75 21.06 9.42
N ALA A 289 12.96 22.21 10.08
CA ALA A 289 13.24 22.26 11.50
C ALA A 289 12.08 21.69 12.33
N GLN A 290 10.84 22.05 12.00
CA GLN A 290 9.65 21.54 12.68
C GLN A 290 9.59 20.00 12.67
N ARG A 291 9.90 19.36 11.54
CA ARG A 291 9.90 17.88 11.39
C ARG A 291 11.03 17.24 12.22
N THR A 292 12.23 17.77 12.12
CA THR A 292 13.38 17.24 12.87
C THR A 292 13.25 17.41 14.37
N ASP A 293 12.65 18.51 14.85
CA ASP A 293 12.35 18.74 16.26
C ASP A 293 11.35 17.70 16.79
N ILE A 294 10.28 17.41 16.03
CA ILE A 294 9.31 16.38 16.39
C ILE A 294 10.00 15.00 16.47
N ILE A 295 10.79 14.63 15.47
CA ILE A 295 11.51 13.38 15.45
C ILE A 295 12.43 13.27 16.67
N ASN A 296 13.18 14.33 16.99
CA ASN A 296 14.09 14.33 18.12
C ASN A 296 13.35 14.22 19.48
N GLN A 297 12.20 14.88 19.63
CA GLN A 297 11.37 14.76 20.84
C GLN A 297 10.86 13.33 21.01
N LEU A 298 10.29 12.71 19.96
CA LEU A 298 9.81 11.35 19.98
C LEU A 298 10.97 10.36 20.17
N SER A 299 12.10 10.57 19.49
CA SER A 299 13.29 9.74 19.63
C SER A 299 13.82 9.73 21.06
N ASN A 300 13.94 10.89 21.70
CA ASN A 300 14.39 11.00 23.06
C ASN A 300 13.42 10.34 24.06
N TYR A 301 12.12 10.47 23.83
CA TYR A 301 11.11 9.77 24.61
C TYR A 301 11.32 8.25 24.55
N HIS A 302 11.44 7.68 23.34
CA HIS A 302 11.63 6.25 23.15
C HIS A 302 12.97 5.73 23.70
N LYS A 303 14.06 6.48 23.57
CA LYS A 303 15.35 6.16 24.18
C LYS A 303 15.25 6.04 25.70
N LYS A 304 14.56 6.98 26.36
CA LYS A 304 14.33 6.97 27.83
C LYS A 304 13.50 5.74 28.26
N ASN A 305 12.69 5.18 27.37
CA ASN A 305 11.88 3.99 27.61
C ASN A 305 12.55 2.68 27.10
N GLY A 306 13.86 2.70 26.83
CA GLY A 306 14.62 1.52 26.44
C GLY A 306 14.50 1.11 24.96
N GLN A 307 13.80 1.91 24.13
CA GLN A 307 13.59 1.61 22.71
C GLN A 307 14.63 2.38 21.86
N SER A 308 15.81 1.79 21.74
CA SER A 308 16.97 2.39 21.04
C SER A 308 17.03 2.05 19.56
N ASP A 309 16.33 1.00 19.10
CA ASP A 309 16.28 0.64 17.67
C ASP A 309 15.27 1.53 16.95
N GLN A 310 15.78 2.65 16.43
CA GLN A 310 14.98 3.72 15.83
C GLN A 310 15.46 3.99 14.40
N THR A 311 14.53 4.19 13.49
CA THR A 311 14.82 4.42 12.06
C THR A 311 13.95 5.55 11.51
N ILE A 312 14.56 6.47 10.77
CA ILE A 312 13.86 7.48 9.97
C ILE A 312 13.79 6.95 8.54
N ILE A 313 12.60 7.00 7.94
CA ILE A 313 12.37 6.77 6.51
C ILE A 313 11.67 8.02 5.96
N GLU A 314 12.36 8.72 5.07
CA GLU A 314 11.85 9.90 4.40
C GLU A 314 11.63 9.56 2.92
N ILE A 315 10.41 9.77 2.42
CA ILE A 315 9.98 9.36 1.07
C ILE A 315 9.70 10.60 0.24
N HIS A 316 10.34 10.68 -0.91
CA HIS A 316 10.27 11.75 -1.88
C HIS A 316 10.09 11.22 -3.31
N ILE A 317 9.88 12.15 -4.24
CA ILE A 317 9.82 11.87 -5.67
C ILE A 317 10.64 12.93 -6.40
N ASP A 318 11.70 12.49 -7.07
CA ASP A 318 12.66 13.36 -7.75
C ASP A 318 12.01 14.08 -8.96
N SER A 319 12.62 15.19 -9.36
CA SER A 319 12.28 15.94 -10.57
C SER A 319 13.53 16.20 -11.40
N ARG A 320 13.63 15.52 -12.52
CA ARG A 320 14.73 15.66 -13.49
C ARG A 320 14.20 16.03 -14.88
N SER A 321 15.05 16.02 -15.89
CA SER A 321 14.58 16.22 -17.26
C SER A 321 13.57 15.12 -17.63
N VAL A 322 12.60 15.45 -18.49
CA VAL A 322 11.53 14.51 -18.92
C VAL A 322 12.12 13.24 -19.54
N ALA A 323 13.24 13.34 -20.24
CA ALA A 323 13.90 12.21 -20.88
C ALA A 323 14.65 11.30 -19.88
N THR A 324 14.86 11.75 -18.64
CA THR A 324 15.61 10.98 -17.66
C THR A 324 14.69 10.04 -16.91
N GLU A 325 14.73 8.77 -17.23
CA GLU A 325 14.15 7.73 -16.42
C GLU A 325 15.10 7.39 -15.28
N ILE A 326 14.57 7.31 -14.08
CA ILE A 326 15.32 6.82 -12.91
C ILE A 326 14.59 5.62 -12.31
N ASP A 327 15.33 4.74 -11.68
CA ASP A 327 14.73 3.80 -10.77
C ASP A 327 14.68 4.42 -9.36
N VAL A 328 14.70 3.66 -8.30
CA VAL A 328 14.61 4.22 -6.95
C VAL A 328 16.00 4.54 -6.42
N PHE A 329 16.20 5.73 -5.88
CA PHE A 329 17.44 6.13 -5.23
C PHE A 329 17.31 6.12 -3.72
N PHE A 330 18.30 5.52 -3.05
CA PHE A 330 18.39 5.43 -1.60
C PHE A 330 19.57 6.24 -1.13
N TYR A 331 19.30 7.29 -0.34
CA TYR A 331 20.34 8.11 0.27
C TYR A 331 20.40 7.82 1.76
N TYR A 332 21.62 7.85 2.29
CA TYR A 332 21.86 7.63 3.71
C TYR A 332 22.87 8.61 4.29
N LYS A 333 22.84 8.77 5.62
CA LYS A 333 23.76 9.63 6.36
C LYS A 333 25.20 9.11 6.25
N SER A 334 26.13 9.96 5.82
CA SER A 334 27.55 9.63 5.78
C SER A 334 28.06 9.16 7.14
N GLY A 335 28.91 8.15 7.16
CA GLY A 335 29.46 7.55 8.38
C GLY A 335 28.50 6.65 9.17
N SER A 336 27.24 6.48 8.72
CA SER A 336 26.29 5.58 9.38
C SER A 336 26.26 4.20 8.72
N THR A 337 27.04 3.26 9.23
CA THR A 337 27.01 1.86 8.77
C THR A 337 25.61 1.21 8.85
N PRO A 338 24.81 1.42 9.91
CA PRO A 338 23.45 0.87 9.94
C PRO A 338 22.54 1.40 8.81
N SER A 339 22.64 2.71 8.49
CA SER A 339 21.90 3.30 7.37
C SER A 339 22.39 2.77 6.02
N MET A 340 23.68 2.71 5.80
CA MET A 340 24.30 2.15 4.59
C MET A 340 23.76 0.74 4.31
N ARG A 341 23.86 -0.15 5.29
CA ARG A 341 23.41 -1.54 5.15
C ARG A 341 21.91 -1.64 4.86
N LEU A 342 21.08 -0.78 5.48
CA LEU A 342 19.65 -0.77 5.21
C LEU A 342 19.35 -0.28 3.79
N ALA A 343 20.02 0.79 3.32
CA ALA A 343 19.90 1.30 1.96
C ALA A 343 20.33 0.26 0.91
N GLU A 344 21.44 -0.44 1.12
CA GLU A 344 21.92 -1.54 0.27
C GLU A 344 20.89 -2.70 0.22
N THR A 345 20.30 -3.04 1.37
CA THR A 345 19.27 -4.09 1.42
C THR A 345 18.00 -3.65 0.67
N MET A 346 17.59 -2.38 0.81
CA MET A 346 16.46 -1.84 0.04
C MET A 346 16.75 -1.90 -1.46
N GLN A 347 17.91 -1.43 -1.90
CA GLN A 347 18.31 -1.50 -3.31
C GLN A 347 18.29 -2.93 -3.83
N GLN A 348 18.85 -3.89 -3.07
CA GLN A 348 18.84 -5.29 -3.49
C GLN A 348 17.43 -5.84 -3.64
N VAL A 349 16.54 -5.58 -2.67
CA VAL A 349 15.12 -6.01 -2.74
C VAL A 349 14.43 -5.40 -3.96
N PHE A 350 14.65 -4.12 -4.23
CA PHE A 350 14.09 -3.47 -5.41
C PHE A 350 14.66 -4.07 -6.70
N SER A 351 15.96 -4.22 -6.81
CA SER A 351 16.62 -4.84 -7.97
C SER A 351 16.07 -6.22 -8.28
N ASP A 352 15.94 -7.08 -7.26
CA ASP A 352 15.45 -8.45 -7.41
C ASP A 352 13.98 -8.45 -7.89
N ASN A 353 13.14 -7.65 -7.26
CA ASN A 353 11.72 -7.53 -7.64
C ASN A 353 11.54 -6.91 -9.03
N TYR A 354 12.39 -5.95 -9.43
CA TYR A 354 12.35 -5.39 -10.79
C TYR A 354 12.77 -6.42 -11.84
N LYS A 355 13.85 -7.16 -11.62
CA LYS A 355 14.30 -8.25 -12.52
C LYS A 355 13.20 -9.28 -12.75
N GLU A 356 12.47 -9.62 -11.70
CA GLU A 356 11.38 -10.58 -11.78
C GLU A 356 10.15 -10.06 -12.54
N ARG A 357 9.88 -8.77 -12.54
CA ARG A 357 8.64 -8.17 -13.06
C ARG A 357 8.77 -7.52 -14.43
N ARG A 358 9.98 -7.13 -14.81
CA ARG A 358 10.25 -6.52 -16.12
C ARG A 358 10.55 -7.61 -17.15
N ASN A 359 9.70 -7.68 -18.18
CA ASN A 359 9.98 -8.48 -19.40
C ASN A 359 10.95 -7.72 -20.35
N SER A 360 11.65 -6.70 -19.89
CA SER A 360 12.55 -5.89 -20.73
C SER A 360 14.01 -6.17 -20.41
N ALA A 361 14.86 -6.11 -21.44
CA ALA A 361 16.31 -6.22 -21.34
C ALA A 361 16.97 -5.08 -20.52
N ARG A 362 16.18 -4.15 -19.98
CA ARG A 362 16.67 -3.02 -19.22
C ARG A 362 17.02 -3.39 -17.79
N GLU A 363 18.25 -3.13 -17.41
CA GLU A 363 18.72 -3.33 -16.04
C GLU A 363 18.11 -2.29 -15.09
N TYR A 364 17.97 -2.67 -13.80
CA TYR A 364 17.61 -1.76 -12.74
C TYR A 364 18.76 -0.78 -12.51
N SER A 365 18.47 0.52 -12.58
CA SER A 365 19.44 1.62 -12.49
C SER A 365 19.40 2.37 -11.15
N GLY A 366 18.65 1.84 -10.17
CA GLY A 366 18.57 2.43 -8.82
C GLY A 366 19.92 2.40 -8.12
N SER A 367 20.18 3.39 -7.27
CA SER A 367 21.46 3.58 -6.64
C SER A 367 21.38 3.81 -5.13
N VAL A 368 22.51 3.52 -4.47
CA VAL A 368 22.75 3.85 -3.05
C VAL A 368 23.90 4.82 -2.96
N SER A 369 23.70 5.95 -2.28
CA SER A 369 24.77 6.92 -2.06
C SER A 369 24.56 7.73 -0.78
N THR A 370 25.60 8.42 -0.34
CA THR A 370 25.51 9.37 0.75
C THR A 370 24.97 10.71 0.24
N ARG A 371 24.19 11.39 1.09
CA ARG A 371 23.74 12.76 0.82
C ARG A 371 23.75 13.57 2.10
N ASP A 372 24.14 14.84 1.99
CA ASP A 372 24.07 15.78 3.12
C ASP A 372 22.71 16.45 3.16
N LEU A 373 21.76 15.86 3.92
CA LEU A 373 20.39 16.31 4.05
C LEU A 373 20.16 16.93 5.42
N PHE A 374 19.26 17.92 5.48
CA PHE A 374 18.89 18.61 6.73
C PHE A 374 18.43 17.60 7.79
N THR A 375 17.54 16.68 7.44
CA THR A 375 17.07 15.62 8.33
C THR A 375 18.20 14.77 8.89
N PHE A 376 19.23 14.48 8.11
CA PHE A 376 20.37 13.68 8.55
C PHE A 376 21.29 14.43 9.51
N ARG A 377 21.43 15.77 9.35
CA ARG A 377 22.26 16.59 10.24
C ARG A 377 21.56 16.86 11.57
N GLU A 378 20.27 17.22 11.51
CA GLU A 378 19.55 17.79 12.65
C GLU A 378 18.86 16.72 13.52
N THR A 379 18.92 15.42 13.13
CA THR A 379 18.31 14.36 13.93
C THR A 379 19.34 13.50 14.67
N ASN A 380 18.93 13.07 15.88
CA ASN A 380 19.74 12.24 16.78
C ASN A 380 19.58 10.74 16.51
N THR A 381 18.90 10.34 15.44
CA THR A 381 18.65 8.94 15.09
C THR A 381 19.81 8.38 14.29
N ARG A 382 20.26 7.17 14.66
CA ARG A 382 21.42 6.52 14.01
C ARG A 382 21.12 5.97 12.63
N LYS A 383 19.89 5.52 12.39
CA LYS A 383 19.44 4.98 11.11
C LYS A 383 18.49 5.97 10.44
N ALA A 384 18.87 6.46 9.29
CA ALA A 384 18.06 7.37 8.49
C ALA A 384 18.28 7.09 7.00
N ILE A 385 17.18 6.91 6.27
CA ILE A 385 17.15 6.67 4.83
C ILE A 385 16.22 7.71 4.20
N TYR A 386 16.67 8.28 3.11
CA TYR A 386 15.89 9.16 2.25
C TYR A 386 15.73 8.49 0.89
N ILE A 387 14.54 8.40 0.38
CA ILE A 387 14.18 7.61 -0.79
C ILE A 387 13.57 8.53 -1.85
N GLU A 388 14.11 8.48 -3.07
CA GLU A 388 13.52 9.08 -4.26
C GLU A 388 12.89 7.97 -5.10
N LEU A 389 11.57 7.93 -5.15
CA LEU A 389 10.85 6.78 -5.73
C LEU A 389 10.81 6.76 -7.26
N ALA A 390 10.91 7.93 -7.91
CA ALA A 390 10.68 8.09 -9.35
C ALA A 390 11.09 9.50 -9.81
N ASN A 391 11.23 9.73 -11.12
CA ASN A 391 11.20 11.06 -11.69
C ASN A 391 9.76 11.41 -12.09
N ILE A 392 9.13 12.32 -11.35
CA ILE A 392 7.73 12.70 -11.54
C ILE A 392 7.44 13.31 -12.95
N ARG A 393 8.46 13.71 -13.67
CA ARG A 393 8.35 14.29 -15.02
C ARG A 393 8.51 13.27 -16.14
N ASN A 394 8.95 12.05 -15.83
CA ASN A 394 9.18 11.00 -16.84
C ASN A 394 7.98 10.06 -16.94
N ASP A 395 7.49 9.81 -18.16
CA ASP A 395 6.27 9.01 -18.38
C ASP A 395 6.36 7.55 -17.90
N TRP A 396 7.56 6.95 -17.95
CA TRP A 396 7.76 5.59 -17.45
C TRP A 396 7.75 5.54 -15.92
N ASP A 397 8.45 6.48 -15.30
CA ASP A 397 8.53 6.59 -13.86
C ASP A 397 7.16 6.94 -13.25
N GLN A 398 6.38 7.77 -13.92
CA GLN A 398 5.02 8.09 -13.50
C GLN A 398 4.12 6.86 -13.35
N GLN A 399 4.35 5.77 -14.09
CA GLN A 399 3.57 4.53 -13.93
C GLN A 399 3.74 3.91 -12.54
N ARG A 400 4.88 4.13 -11.88
CA ARG A 400 5.09 3.68 -10.48
C ARG A 400 4.20 4.46 -9.51
N LEU A 401 3.93 5.72 -9.83
CA LEU A 401 3.16 6.62 -9.00
C LEU A 401 1.67 6.49 -9.24
N VAL A 402 1.24 6.55 -10.51
CA VAL A 402 -0.20 6.58 -10.83
C VAL A 402 -0.88 5.23 -10.64
N ILE A 403 -0.18 4.12 -10.79
CA ILE A 403 -0.78 2.79 -10.61
C ILE A 403 -0.72 2.41 -9.13
N SER A 404 -1.89 2.31 -8.47
CA SER A 404 -1.97 2.07 -7.02
C SER A 404 -1.28 0.78 -6.58
N SER A 405 -1.35 -0.30 -7.37
CA SER A 405 -0.64 -1.55 -7.08
C SER A 405 0.88 -1.40 -7.14
N ASN A 406 1.41 -0.46 -7.93
CA ASN A 406 2.84 -0.17 -7.93
C ASN A 406 3.24 0.61 -6.67
N ARG A 407 2.42 1.56 -6.19
CA ARG A 407 2.63 2.24 -4.91
C ARG A 407 2.64 1.23 -3.76
N GLN A 408 1.69 0.30 -3.76
CA GLN A 408 1.67 -0.79 -2.78
C GLN A 408 2.91 -1.68 -2.87
N ALA A 409 3.34 -2.05 -4.07
CA ALA A 409 4.54 -2.86 -4.27
C ALA A 409 5.80 -2.16 -3.73
N MET A 410 5.98 -0.86 -4.00
CA MET A 410 7.12 -0.10 -3.48
C MET A 410 7.11 -0.06 -1.94
N ALA A 411 5.97 0.20 -1.31
CA ALA A 411 5.83 0.18 0.14
C ALA A 411 6.16 -1.20 0.72
N ASN A 412 5.67 -2.27 0.11
CA ASN A 412 5.96 -3.64 0.54
C ASN A 412 7.45 -3.97 0.42
N TRP A 413 8.13 -3.58 -0.66
CA TRP A 413 9.55 -3.83 -0.85
C TRP A 413 10.44 -3.07 0.15
N ILE A 414 10.06 -1.83 0.49
CA ILE A 414 10.72 -1.10 1.60
C ILE A 414 10.53 -1.87 2.91
N GLY A 415 9.31 -2.31 3.20
CA GLY A 415 8.97 -3.09 4.38
C GLY A 415 9.70 -4.45 4.44
N GLU A 416 9.77 -5.18 3.33
CA GLU A 416 10.52 -6.44 3.19
C GLU A 416 12.02 -6.24 3.48
N ALA A 417 12.61 -5.16 2.98
CA ALA A 417 14.00 -4.82 3.27
C ALA A 417 14.23 -4.54 4.75
N ILE A 418 13.28 -3.87 5.41
CA ILE A 418 13.30 -3.63 6.86
C ILE A 418 13.20 -4.95 7.63
N LEU A 419 12.36 -5.89 7.20
CA LEU A 419 12.22 -7.20 7.83
C LEU A 419 13.46 -8.09 7.67
N LYS A 420 14.28 -7.88 6.65
CA LYS A 420 15.55 -8.60 6.46
C LYS A 420 16.67 -8.12 7.42
N ARG A 421 16.43 -7.10 8.22
CA ARG A 421 17.37 -6.47 9.16
C ARG A 421 16.75 -6.45 10.57
#